data_7888b9e25485a1f8194d25d9fc9061ee
#
_entry.id   7888b9e25485a1f8194d25d9fc9061ee
#
_cell.length_a   1.000
_cell.length_b   1.000
_cell.length_c   1.000
_cell.angle_alpha   90.00
_cell.angle_beta   90.00
_cell.angle_gamma   90.00
#
_symmetry.space_group_name_H-M   'P 1'
#
loop_
_entity.id
_entity.type
_entity.pdbx_description
1 polymer ?
#
loop_
_entity_poly.entity_id
_entity_poly.type
_entity_poly.pdbx_seq_one_letter_code
_entity_poly.pdbx_strand_id
1 'polypeptide(L)'
;MELLIVDDNKIARTTLRQMVSQVKELTVAGECATAMEAYNFLQGKTVDLLLLDIEMPGMNGLELTHSLGSNSPLIVFTTSKKEYATQAFDLNVADYLLKPVSVPRFIQAIEKVKEILES
;
A
#
# COMPACT_ATOMS: atom_id res chain seq x y z
N MET A 1 6.94 -9.44 8.29
CA MET A 1 6.09 -8.26 8.02
C MET A 1 4.97 -8.67 7.07
N GLU A 2 3.74 -8.54 7.52
CA GLU A 2 2.57 -8.88 6.70
C GLU A 2 2.03 -7.65 6.01
N LEU A 3 1.66 -7.80 4.74
CA LEU A 3 1.12 -6.69 3.98
C LEU A 3 -0.12 -7.08 3.18
N LEU A 4 -0.95 -6.09 2.89
CA LEU A 4 -2.14 -6.21 2.08
C LEU A 4 -1.93 -5.41 0.80
N ILE A 5 -2.20 -6.04 -0.35
CA ILE A 5 -2.11 -5.38 -1.65
C ILE A 5 -3.52 -4.95 -2.06
N VAL A 6 -3.68 -3.65 -2.35
CA VAL A 6 -4.98 -3.10 -2.73
C VAL A 6 -4.83 -2.34 -4.05
N ASP A 7 -5.41 -2.88 -5.12
CA ASP A 7 -5.34 -2.31 -6.46
C ASP A 7 -6.48 -2.92 -7.27
N ASP A 8 -7.20 -2.10 -8.04
CA ASP A 8 -8.32 -2.58 -8.83
C ASP A 8 -7.88 -3.35 -10.09
N ASN A 9 -6.60 -3.27 -10.45
CA ASN A 9 -6.04 -3.93 -11.62
C ASN A 9 -5.36 -5.24 -11.21
N LYS A 10 -5.83 -6.36 -11.76
CA LYS A 10 -5.30 -7.68 -11.43
C LYS A 10 -3.83 -7.83 -11.81
N ILE A 11 -3.42 -7.27 -12.95
CA ILE A 11 -2.03 -7.35 -13.40
C ILE A 11 -1.12 -6.59 -12.42
N ALA A 12 -1.56 -5.42 -11.97
CA ALA A 12 -0.80 -4.65 -10.98
C ALA A 12 -0.66 -5.42 -9.66
N ARG A 13 -1.73 -6.08 -9.19
CA ARG A 13 -1.64 -6.90 -7.97
C ARG A 13 -0.65 -8.04 -8.14
N THR A 14 -0.68 -8.72 -9.28
CA THR A 14 0.23 -9.83 -9.57
C THR A 14 1.68 -9.35 -9.59
N THR A 15 1.94 -8.21 -10.21
CA THR A 15 3.28 -7.64 -10.28
C THR A 15 3.81 -7.30 -8.89
N LEU A 16 2.99 -6.68 -8.05
CA LEU A 16 3.38 -6.36 -6.67
C LEU A 16 3.62 -7.63 -5.85
N ARG A 17 2.75 -8.63 -6.02
CA ARG A 17 2.93 -9.93 -5.33
C ARG A 17 4.27 -10.57 -5.70
N GLN A 18 4.65 -10.51 -6.96
CA GLN A 18 5.95 -11.04 -7.40
C GLN A 18 7.12 -10.28 -6.77
N MET A 19 7.03 -8.96 -6.67
CA MET A 19 8.05 -8.16 -6.01
C MET A 19 8.16 -8.52 -4.53
N VAL A 20 7.02 -8.63 -3.86
CA VAL A 20 6.96 -9.01 -2.44
C VAL A 20 7.62 -10.37 -2.23
N SER A 21 7.39 -11.33 -3.13
CA SER A 21 7.92 -12.68 -2.99
C SER A 21 9.45 -12.73 -3.05
N GLN A 22 10.09 -11.71 -3.57
CA GLN A 22 11.55 -11.64 -3.65
C GLN A 22 12.22 -11.14 -2.36
N VAL A 23 11.42 -10.67 -1.40
CA VAL A 23 11.95 -10.14 -0.14
C VAL A 23 11.53 -11.09 0.99
N LYS A 24 12.50 -11.74 1.62
CA LYS A 24 12.28 -12.82 2.58
C LYS A 24 11.34 -12.46 3.73
N GLU A 25 11.46 -11.23 4.22
CA GLU A 25 10.74 -10.81 5.44
C GLU A 25 9.29 -10.44 5.18
N LEU A 26 8.86 -10.41 3.92
CA LEU A 26 7.53 -9.96 3.55
C LEU A 26 6.61 -11.14 3.27
N THR A 27 5.38 -11.03 3.76
CA THR A 27 4.33 -12.02 3.50
C THR A 27 3.07 -11.30 3.06
N VAL A 28 2.46 -11.73 1.95
CA VAL A 28 1.19 -11.18 1.51
C VAL A 28 0.08 -11.79 2.34
N ALA A 29 -0.61 -10.97 3.13
CA ALA A 29 -1.76 -11.42 3.92
C ALA A 29 -3.01 -11.54 3.05
N GLY A 30 -3.11 -10.77 1.97
CA GLY A 30 -4.24 -10.84 1.07
C GLY A 30 -4.13 -9.82 -0.04
N GLU A 31 -5.11 -9.85 -0.96
CA GLU A 31 -5.25 -8.90 -2.05
C GLU A 31 -6.68 -8.44 -2.11
N CYS A 32 -6.88 -7.15 -2.34
CA CYS A 32 -8.21 -6.56 -2.48
C CYS A 32 -8.28 -5.76 -3.77
N ALA A 33 -9.43 -5.79 -4.43
CA ALA A 33 -9.65 -5.07 -5.67
C ALA A 33 -10.33 -3.72 -5.46
N THR A 34 -10.85 -3.46 -4.27
CA THR A 34 -11.54 -2.20 -3.95
C THR A 34 -11.16 -1.72 -2.56
N ALA A 35 -11.35 -0.42 -2.32
CA ALA A 35 -11.11 0.15 -1.00
C ALA A 35 -12.04 -0.44 0.05
N MET A 36 -13.31 -0.72 -0.30
CA MET A 36 -14.26 -1.32 0.65
C MET A 36 -13.85 -2.73 1.06
N GLU A 37 -13.34 -3.53 0.11
CA GLU A 37 -12.81 -4.85 0.45
C GLU A 37 -11.65 -4.73 1.45
N ALA A 38 -10.77 -3.76 1.21
CA ALA A 38 -9.63 -3.53 2.10
C ALA A 38 -10.11 -3.08 3.49
N TYR A 39 -11.06 -2.16 3.54
CA TYR A 39 -11.62 -1.70 4.80
C TYR A 39 -12.19 -2.86 5.60
N ASN A 40 -12.99 -3.71 4.95
CA ASN A 40 -13.59 -4.87 5.62
C ASN A 40 -12.53 -5.90 6.05
N PHE A 41 -11.53 -6.12 5.22
CA PHE A 41 -10.41 -7.02 5.55
C PHE A 41 -9.74 -6.57 6.85
N LEU A 42 -9.49 -5.29 6.98
CA LEU A 42 -8.77 -4.72 8.12
C LEU A 42 -9.61 -4.69 9.40
N GLN A 43 -10.92 -4.87 9.32
CA GLN A 43 -11.76 -5.03 10.52
C GLN A 43 -11.50 -6.36 11.20
N GLY A 44 -11.10 -7.38 10.45
CA GLY A 44 -10.93 -8.75 10.98
C GLY A 44 -9.47 -9.21 11.08
N LYS A 45 -8.54 -8.49 10.49
CA LYS A 45 -7.13 -8.89 10.50
C LYS A 45 -6.23 -7.66 10.46
N THR A 46 -5.21 -7.63 11.32
CA THR A 46 -4.21 -6.57 11.30
C THR A 46 -3.08 -6.95 10.34
N VAL A 47 -2.56 -5.95 9.64
CA VAL A 47 -1.35 -6.08 8.82
C VAL A 47 -0.41 -4.94 9.16
N ASP A 48 0.86 -5.09 8.77
CA ASP A 48 1.86 -4.08 9.06
C ASP A 48 1.86 -2.98 8.01
N LEU A 49 1.51 -3.29 6.78
CA LEU A 49 1.66 -2.40 5.63
C LEU A 49 0.53 -2.59 4.63
N LEU A 50 0.01 -1.47 4.11
CA LEU A 50 -0.84 -1.45 2.93
C LEU A 50 -0.02 -0.98 1.74
N LEU A 51 0.00 -1.77 0.67
CA LEU A 51 0.40 -1.28 -0.66
C LEU A 51 -0.91 -0.88 -1.34
N LEU A 52 -1.15 0.41 -1.44
CA LEU A 52 -2.48 0.94 -1.72
C LEU A 52 -2.46 1.82 -2.97
N ASP A 53 -3.17 1.36 -4.01
CA ASP A 53 -3.39 2.17 -5.22
C ASP A 53 -4.27 3.37 -4.89
N ILE A 54 -3.89 4.55 -5.36
CA ILE A 54 -4.70 5.73 -5.15
C ILE A 54 -5.93 5.73 -6.05
N GLU A 55 -5.74 5.40 -7.32
CA GLU A 55 -6.78 5.56 -8.34
C GLU A 55 -7.64 4.30 -8.47
N MET A 56 -8.72 4.25 -7.72
CA MET A 56 -9.68 3.16 -7.79
C MET A 56 -11.09 3.74 -7.91
N PRO A 57 -12.00 3.08 -8.65
CA PRO A 57 -13.37 3.56 -8.74
C PRO A 57 -14.08 3.47 -7.37
N GLY A 58 -15.04 4.36 -7.15
CA GLY A 58 -15.69 4.46 -5.86
C GLY A 58 -14.78 5.18 -4.87
N MET A 59 -14.53 4.58 -3.71
CA MET A 59 -13.59 5.12 -2.75
C MET A 59 -12.16 4.93 -3.26
N ASN A 60 -11.38 6.00 -3.35
CA ASN A 60 -9.99 5.92 -3.76
C ASN A 60 -9.06 5.68 -2.56
N GLY A 61 -7.75 5.51 -2.84
CA GLY A 61 -6.80 5.24 -1.77
C GLY A 61 -6.64 6.36 -0.76
N LEU A 62 -6.76 7.61 -1.19
CA LEU A 62 -6.69 8.76 -0.29
C LEU A 62 -7.87 8.74 0.69
N GLU A 63 -9.06 8.49 0.17
CA GLU A 63 -10.27 8.41 0.98
C GLU A 63 -10.23 7.25 1.97
N LEU A 64 -9.73 6.10 1.53
CA LEU A 64 -9.56 4.96 2.43
C LEU A 64 -8.60 5.30 3.58
N THR A 65 -7.49 5.95 3.26
CA THR A 65 -6.50 6.35 4.28
C THR A 65 -7.13 7.24 5.33
N HIS A 66 -7.93 8.23 4.92
CA HIS A 66 -8.68 9.06 5.85
C HIS A 66 -9.64 8.24 6.72
N SER A 67 -10.32 7.28 6.11
CA SER A 67 -11.33 6.46 6.81
C SER A 67 -10.72 5.54 7.86
N LEU A 68 -9.48 5.11 7.67
CA LEU A 68 -8.81 4.20 8.61
C LEU A 68 -8.36 4.90 9.89
N GLY A 69 -8.07 6.19 9.83
CA GLY A 69 -7.71 6.97 11.01
C GLY A 69 -6.41 6.50 11.67
N SER A 70 -6.36 6.63 12.99
CA SER A 70 -5.14 6.39 13.77
C SER A 70 -4.76 4.91 13.92
N ASN A 71 -5.69 4.00 13.66
CA ASN A 71 -5.44 2.55 13.74
C ASN A 71 -5.00 1.96 12.41
N SER A 72 -4.63 2.82 11.47
CA SER A 72 -4.20 2.38 10.14
C SER A 72 -2.86 1.66 10.21
N PRO A 73 -2.66 0.61 9.39
CA PRO A 73 -1.31 0.12 9.11
C PRO A 73 -0.48 1.23 8.45
N LEU A 74 0.82 1.04 8.36
CA LEU A 74 1.63 1.92 7.53
C LEU A 74 1.16 1.82 6.08
N ILE A 75 1.27 2.90 5.35
CA ILE A 75 0.78 2.97 3.97
C ILE A 75 1.91 3.36 3.03
N VAL A 76 2.01 2.63 1.93
CA VAL A 76 2.80 3.00 0.77
C VAL A 76 1.82 3.11 -0.39
N PHE A 77 1.64 4.31 -0.92
CA PHE A 77 0.77 4.52 -2.08
C PHE A 77 1.45 4.06 -3.36
N THR A 78 0.66 3.55 -4.29
CA THR A 78 1.08 3.36 -5.67
C THR A 78 0.13 4.16 -6.57
N THR A 79 0.67 4.75 -7.63
CA THR A 79 -0.14 5.54 -8.56
C THR A 79 0.63 5.76 -9.86
N SER A 80 -0.09 5.97 -10.95
CA SER A 80 0.52 6.41 -12.21
C SER A 80 0.64 7.94 -12.30
N LYS A 81 0.13 8.67 -11.30
CA LYS A 81 0.08 10.15 -11.34
C LYS A 81 0.93 10.76 -10.23
N LYS A 82 1.94 11.53 -10.60
CA LYS A 82 2.81 12.22 -9.65
C LYS A 82 2.13 13.39 -8.92
N GLU A 83 0.98 13.85 -9.41
CA GLU A 83 0.23 14.95 -8.80
C GLU A 83 -0.25 14.65 -7.39
N TYR A 84 -0.34 13.38 -7.01
CA TYR A 84 -0.79 12.99 -5.67
C TYR A 84 0.28 13.10 -4.58
N ALA A 85 1.51 13.47 -4.95
CA ALA A 85 2.62 13.49 -3.99
C ALA A 85 2.36 14.42 -2.79
N THR A 86 1.75 15.59 -3.02
CA THR A 86 1.45 16.54 -1.94
C THR A 86 0.42 15.96 -0.97
N GLN A 87 -0.64 15.34 -1.50
CA GLN A 87 -1.68 14.74 -0.66
C GLN A 87 -1.14 13.56 0.13
N ALA A 88 -0.26 12.75 -0.49
CA ALA A 88 0.40 11.65 0.21
C ALA A 88 1.26 12.16 1.36
N PHE A 89 2.01 13.23 1.13
CA PHE A 89 2.81 13.86 2.18
C PHE A 89 1.94 14.35 3.33
N ASP A 90 0.83 15.01 3.02
CA ASP A 90 -0.08 15.54 4.03
C ASP A 90 -0.73 14.44 4.87
N LEU A 91 -0.92 13.24 4.31
CA LEU A 91 -1.47 12.10 5.02
C LEU A 91 -0.41 11.34 5.84
N ASN A 92 0.84 11.77 5.76
CA ASN A 92 1.95 11.19 6.51
C ASN A 92 2.12 9.68 6.25
N VAL A 93 2.01 9.28 4.99
CA VAL A 93 2.24 7.88 4.60
C VAL A 93 3.73 7.57 4.56
N ALA A 94 4.08 6.29 4.59
CA ALA A 94 5.49 5.89 4.63
C ALA A 94 6.22 6.19 3.33
N ASP A 95 5.57 6.02 2.19
CA ASP A 95 6.19 6.31 0.89
C ASP A 95 5.12 6.39 -0.20
N TYR A 96 5.56 6.75 -1.39
CA TYR A 96 4.73 7.01 -2.54
C TYR A 96 5.49 6.51 -3.78
N LEU A 97 4.92 5.57 -4.51
CA LEU A 97 5.57 4.90 -5.63
C LEU A 97 4.85 5.20 -6.94
N LEU A 98 5.58 5.69 -7.94
CA LEU A 98 5.03 5.89 -9.28
C LEU A 98 5.09 4.58 -10.06
N LYS A 99 3.98 4.25 -10.73
CA LYS A 99 3.93 3.11 -11.65
C LYS A 99 4.58 3.48 -12.99
N PRO A 100 5.30 2.57 -13.64
CA PRO A 100 5.59 1.21 -13.20
C PRO A 100 6.62 1.21 -12.08
N VAL A 101 6.35 0.43 -11.03
CA VAL A 101 7.24 0.37 -9.87
C VAL A 101 8.43 -0.53 -10.20
N SER A 102 9.64 0.00 -10.03
CA SER A 102 10.86 -0.80 -10.20
C SER A 102 11.21 -1.54 -8.91
N VAL A 103 11.92 -2.65 -9.04
CA VAL A 103 12.36 -3.41 -7.85
C VAL A 103 13.22 -2.55 -6.92
N PRO A 104 14.23 -1.81 -7.40
CA PRO A 104 15.02 -0.95 -6.50
C PRO A 104 14.18 0.08 -5.76
N ARG A 105 13.19 0.69 -6.42
CA ARG A 105 12.33 1.68 -5.77
C ARG A 105 11.42 1.03 -4.73
N PHE A 106 10.90 -0.16 -5.04
CA PHE A 106 10.12 -0.95 -4.08
C PHE A 106 10.95 -1.26 -2.83
N ILE A 107 12.19 -1.69 -3.00
CA ILE A 107 13.09 -2.01 -1.88
C ILE A 107 13.32 -0.77 -1.00
N GLN A 108 13.51 0.41 -1.61
CA GLN A 108 13.66 1.65 -0.85
C GLN A 108 12.44 1.92 0.04
N ALA A 109 11.25 1.71 -0.50
CA ALA A 109 10.01 1.91 0.28
C ALA A 109 9.92 0.93 1.44
N ILE A 110 10.27 -0.32 1.21
CA ILE A 110 10.27 -1.35 2.27
C ILE A 110 11.27 -0.99 3.37
N GLU A 111 12.44 -0.48 3.01
CA GLU A 111 13.43 -0.06 4.01
C GLU A 111 12.91 1.09 4.86
N LYS A 112 12.19 2.04 4.28
CA LYS A 112 11.54 3.12 5.05
C LYS A 112 10.50 2.56 6.02
N VAL A 113 9.68 1.63 5.56
CA VAL A 113 8.66 0.99 6.40
C VAL A 113 9.32 0.28 7.58
N LYS A 114 10.38 -0.47 7.32
CA LYS A 114 11.12 -1.18 8.39
C LYS A 114 11.67 -0.22 9.42
N GLU A 115 12.24 0.90 8.99
CA GLU A 115 12.76 1.92 9.91
C GLU A 115 11.65 2.47 10.82
N ILE A 116 10.48 2.73 10.27
CA ILE A 116 9.34 3.23 11.04
C ILE A 116 8.89 2.18 12.06
N LEU A 117 8.79 0.91 11.65
CA LEU A 117 8.36 -0.17 12.54
C LEU A 117 9.35 -0.44 13.67
N GLU A 118 10.63 -0.18 13.44
CA GLU A 118 11.69 -0.42 14.42
C GLU A 118 11.89 0.75 15.39
N SER A 119 11.33 1.92 15.08
CA SER A 119 11.55 3.13 15.88
C SER A 119 10.66 3.23 17.13
#